data_f352ed0d56c302b5d381f4f51f8d36fb
#
_entry.id   f352ed0d56c302b5d381f4f51f8d36fb
#
_cell.length_a   1.000
_cell.length_b   1.000
_cell.length_c   1.000
_cell.angle_alpha   90.00
_cell.angle_beta   90.00
_cell.angle_gamma   90.00
#
_symmetry.space_group_name_H-M   'P 1'
#
loop_
_entity.id
_entity.type
_entity.pdbx_description
1 polymer ?
#
loop_
_entity_poly.entity_id
_entity_poly.type
_entity_poly.pdbx_seq_one_letter_code
_entity_poly.pdbx_strand_id
1 'polypeptide(L)'
;MLDRLRTILIALVATIATVAAPLATHGSVAPPKVAIIVGPTGSGTANNRSQGDEIAAAATALGATVVKVYSPNATWAKVKAAVNGAKIIVYLGHGNGYPNPYSSSYYPDRVDGWGLNRTTTNGDSDNWSTTMVYCGEKALLGTLTSSDGQAQRTYCSGGPITPAAGFVMIYSNACYAPGANEPQNPDATASEALKHVSYFSRPMVSGLGASGYFATDHGADTLVGAILSHPDTSYGNLYLDNLPNGDPLDYPHLLLSGKRAWLTHTSDYTYAFAGSPGRTFNGGTAPYDSPPSASSLPSVIGFSPLPGATGVGMTPWVKVTFSEPVSNVTTGTVVLYDAVTWTTVSASVSLNENSTVATLKPARPLQPKHKYALRVSTWIVDAAGNRLTYASMTFTTAWSQTYSPARTLTFAAGTYTGYKFGSTGQILATRAYTLARPSGAPTSKRSGITGRTGGWYYITAGVWAGYWMRERTAITLH
;
A
#
# COMPACT_ATOMS: atom_id res chain seq x y z
N MET A 1 55.78 31.88 80.19
CA MET A 1 54.66 31.61 81.10
C MET A 1 53.76 30.63 80.36
N LEU A 2 53.94 29.36 80.55
CA LEU A 2 53.12 28.53 81.41
C LEU A 2 51.65 28.59 80.93
N ASP A 3 50.94 27.54 80.51
CA ASP A 3 50.88 26.28 81.19
C ASP A 3 50.16 25.21 80.25
N ARG A 4 50.50 24.03 80.51
CA ARG A 4 50.01 22.74 80.11
C ARG A 4 48.47 22.57 80.01
N LEU A 5 48.03 21.84 79.01
CA LEU A 5 46.86 20.95 79.20
C LEU A 5 47.00 19.69 78.35
N ARG A 6 47.02 18.56 79.01
CA ARG A 6 47.00 17.21 78.46
C ARG A 6 45.62 16.92 77.93
N THR A 7 45.53 16.51 76.70
CA THR A 7 44.29 15.97 76.19
C THR A 7 44.39 14.41 76.01
N ILE A 8 43.58 13.72 76.72
CA ILE A 8 43.46 12.27 76.69
C ILE A 8 42.79 11.83 75.39
N LEU A 9 43.47 10.99 74.60
CA LEU A 9 42.95 10.41 73.37
C LEU A 9 42.10 9.18 73.75
N ILE A 10 40.76 9.26 73.68
CA ILE A 10 39.88 8.10 73.81
C ILE A 10 39.63 7.56 72.38
N ALA A 11 40.19 6.42 72.06
CA ALA A 11 39.94 5.69 70.83
C ALA A 11 38.55 5.05 70.88
N LEU A 12 37.60 5.58 70.13
CA LEU A 12 36.30 4.98 69.93
C LEU A 12 36.41 3.99 68.75
N VAL A 13 36.48 2.71 69.02
CA VAL A 13 36.39 1.66 68.00
C VAL A 13 34.92 1.53 67.60
N ALA A 14 34.51 2.13 66.47
CA ALA A 14 33.22 1.91 65.87
C ALA A 14 33.26 0.61 65.03
N THR A 15 32.69 -0.44 65.53
CA THR A 15 32.41 -1.67 64.77
C THR A 15 31.30 -1.37 63.73
N ILE A 16 31.67 -1.18 62.47
CA ILE A 16 30.74 -1.12 61.36
C ILE A 16 30.28 -2.55 61.07
N ALA A 17 29.10 -2.92 61.55
CA ALA A 17 28.39 -4.09 61.10
C ALA A 17 27.90 -3.85 59.66
N THR A 18 28.59 -4.34 58.67
CA THR A 18 28.10 -4.40 57.29
C THR A 18 26.97 -5.41 57.24
N VAL A 19 25.74 -4.90 57.27
CA VAL A 19 24.56 -5.69 56.89
C VAL A 19 24.65 -5.86 55.37
N ALA A 20 25.13 -7.02 54.94
CA ALA A 20 25.01 -7.43 53.54
C ALA A 20 23.50 -7.62 53.24
N ALA A 21 22.88 -6.65 52.62
CA ALA A 21 21.57 -6.83 52.04
C ALA A 21 21.69 -7.99 51.01
N PRO A 22 20.78 -8.97 51.03
CA PRO A 22 20.79 -9.99 50.00
C PRO A 22 20.66 -9.29 48.63
N LEU A 23 21.65 -9.50 47.77
CA LEU A 23 21.51 -9.16 46.35
C LEU A 23 20.26 -9.89 45.88
N ALA A 24 19.21 -9.12 45.56
CA ALA A 24 18.03 -9.65 44.87
C ALA A 24 18.58 -10.33 43.61
N THR A 25 18.53 -11.64 43.58
CA THR A 25 18.75 -12.41 42.38
C THR A 25 17.64 -11.98 41.43
N HIS A 26 17.95 -11.07 40.54
CA HIS A 26 17.12 -10.79 39.38
C HIS A 26 17.05 -12.12 38.65
N GLY A 27 15.93 -12.85 38.81
CA GLY A 27 15.68 -14.06 38.05
C GLY A 27 15.93 -13.72 36.58
N SER A 28 16.81 -14.46 35.94
CA SER A 28 17.10 -14.23 34.51
C SER A 28 15.79 -14.39 33.76
N VAL A 29 15.27 -13.27 33.25
CA VAL A 29 14.10 -13.32 32.35
C VAL A 29 14.52 -14.19 31.18
N ALA A 30 13.76 -15.25 30.91
CA ALA A 30 14.06 -16.14 29.79
C ALA A 30 14.13 -15.33 28.48
N PRO A 31 15.09 -15.63 27.60
CA PRO A 31 15.21 -14.94 26.33
C PRO A 31 13.89 -14.91 25.55
N PRO A 32 13.50 -13.79 24.95
CA PRO A 32 12.26 -13.73 24.17
C PRO A 32 12.33 -14.71 23.01
N LYS A 33 11.24 -15.45 22.80
CA LYS A 33 11.11 -16.35 21.66
C LYS A 33 10.61 -15.58 20.44
N VAL A 34 11.32 -15.71 19.32
CA VAL A 34 10.96 -15.17 18.02
C VAL A 34 10.60 -16.32 17.07
N ALA A 35 9.37 -16.36 16.58
CA ALA A 35 8.93 -17.33 15.58
C ALA A 35 8.91 -16.68 14.20
N ILE A 36 9.62 -17.26 13.23
CA ILE A 36 9.69 -16.77 11.85
C ILE A 36 9.07 -17.82 10.95
N ILE A 37 8.02 -17.39 10.23
CA ILE A 37 7.22 -18.24 9.35
C ILE A 37 7.42 -17.77 7.92
N VAL A 38 7.82 -18.65 7.01
CA VAL A 38 7.86 -18.40 5.57
C VAL A 38 6.91 -19.34 4.87
N GLY A 39 5.80 -18.80 4.38
CA GLY A 39 4.83 -19.55 3.57
C GLY A 39 5.31 -19.77 2.13
N PRO A 40 4.69 -20.69 1.37
CA PRO A 40 4.99 -20.89 -0.03
C PRO A 40 4.49 -19.70 -0.87
N THR A 41 5.35 -19.16 -1.74
CA THR A 41 5.07 -18.07 -2.68
C THR A 41 5.65 -18.37 -4.07
N GLY A 42 5.69 -19.64 -4.44
CA GLY A 42 6.27 -20.06 -5.71
C GLY A 42 7.74 -19.63 -5.83
N SER A 43 8.06 -18.93 -6.89
CA SER A 43 9.43 -18.43 -7.15
C SER A 43 9.92 -17.40 -6.12
N GLY A 44 9.03 -16.72 -5.42
CA GLY A 44 9.37 -15.74 -4.36
C GLY A 44 9.80 -16.37 -3.03
N THR A 45 9.54 -17.67 -2.83
CA THR A 45 9.79 -18.34 -1.54
C THR A 45 11.27 -18.31 -1.13
N ALA A 46 12.17 -18.43 -2.07
CA ALA A 46 13.62 -18.40 -1.79
C ALA A 46 14.05 -17.02 -1.24
N ASN A 47 13.53 -15.94 -1.80
CA ASN A 47 13.78 -14.58 -1.32
C ASN A 47 13.21 -14.38 0.08
N ASN A 48 11.98 -14.83 0.34
CA ASN A 48 11.36 -14.75 1.66
C ASN A 48 12.14 -15.55 2.72
N ARG A 49 12.73 -16.69 2.35
CA ARG A 49 13.64 -17.45 3.25
C ARG A 49 14.91 -16.66 3.57
N SER A 50 15.52 -16.00 2.58
CA SER A 50 16.69 -15.13 2.81
C SER A 50 16.38 -14.02 3.79
N GLN A 51 15.29 -13.30 3.58
CA GLN A 51 14.82 -12.26 4.52
C GLN A 51 14.51 -12.85 5.91
N GLY A 52 13.89 -14.02 5.97
CA GLY A 52 13.67 -14.74 7.23
C GLY A 52 14.97 -15.09 7.96
N ASP A 53 16.04 -15.41 7.24
CA ASP A 53 17.36 -15.68 7.81
C ASP A 53 18.06 -14.41 8.31
N GLU A 54 17.88 -13.28 7.66
CA GLU A 54 18.34 -11.96 8.10
C GLU A 54 17.66 -11.55 9.41
N ILE A 55 16.34 -11.73 9.48
CA ILE A 55 15.56 -11.52 10.73
C ILE A 55 16.04 -12.44 11.84
N ALA A 56 16.28 -13.72 11.53
CA ALA A 56 16.79 -14.70 12.50
C ALA A 56 18.17 -14.32 13.04
N ALA A 57 19.06 -13.85 12.17
CA ALA A 57 20.39 -13.38 12.55
C ALA A 57 20.31 -12.16 13.47
N ALA A 58 19.51 -11.15 13.12
CA ALA A 58 19.29 -9.95 13.94
C ALA A 58 18.76 -10.31 15.34
N ALA A 59 17.73 -11.16 15.40
CA ALA A 59 17.14 -11.59 16.66
C ALA A 59 18.12 -12.40 17.52
N THR A 60 18.86 -13.32 16.91
CA THR A 60 19.85 -14.18 17.62
C THR A 60 21.00 -13.35 18.18
N ALA A 61 21.49 -12.37 17.41
CA ALA A 61 22.55 -11.45 17.86
C ALA A 61 22.17 -10.66 19.13
N LEU A 62 20.87 -10.47 19.36
CA LEU A 62 20.31 -9.79 20.54
C LEU A 62 19.83 -10.78 21.63
N GLY A 63 20.24 -12.04 21.53
CA GLY A 63 20.00 -13.06 22.56
C GLY A 63 18.62 -13.69 22.52
N ALA A 64 17.80 -13.47 21.50
CA ALA A 64 16.50 -14.11 21.38
C ALA A 64 16.62 -15.61 21.01
N THR A 65 15.67 -16.42 21.48
CA THR A 65 15.50 -17.78 21.01
C THR A 65 14.69 -17.80 19.71
N VAL A 66 15.31 -18.18 18.60
CA VAL A 66 14.67 -18.14 17.29
C VAL A 66 14.17 -19.52 16.86
N VAL A 67 12.93 -19.58 16.36
CA VAL A 67 12.33 -20.78 15.74
C VAL A 67 11.90 -20.44 14.32
N LYS A 68 12.47 -21.15 13.33
CA LYS A 68 12.17 -20.98 11.92
C LYS A 68 11.27 -22.10 11.42
N VAL A 69 10.18 -21.73 10.73
CA VAL A 69 9.27 -22.67 10.05
C VAL A 69 9.02 -22.18 8.64
N TYR A 70 9.85 -22.67 7.72
CA TYR A 70 9.86 -22.25 6.33
C TYR A 70 9.22 -23.31 5.43
N SER A 71 8.55 -22.86 4.37
CA SER A 71 8.15 -23.75 3.26
C SER A 71 9.35 -24.61 2.83
N PRO A 72 9.16 -25.93 2.53
CA PRO A 72 7.89 -26.64 2.47
C PRO A 72 7.39 -27.14 3.84
N ASN A 73 8.05 -26.79 4.93
CA ASN A 73 7.70 -27.23 6.27
C ASN A 73 6.68 -26.32 6.99
N ALA A 74 6.26 -25.21 6.37
CA ALA A 74 5.30 -24.27 6.96
C ALA A 74 3.87 -24.82 6.94
N THR A 75 3.65 -25.96 7.56
CA THR A 75 2.31 -26.53 7.76
C THR A 75 1.70 -26.00 9.06
N TRP A 76 0.36 -25.97 9.14
CA TRP A 76 -0.35 -25.43 10.31
C TRP A 76 0.11 -26.00 11.64
N ALA A 77 0.29 -27.32 11.73
CA ALA A 77 0.74 -27.98 12.97
C ALA A 77 2.15 -27.51 13.40
N LYS A 78 3.10 -27.40 12.45
CA LYS A 78 4.46 -26.91 12.74
C LYS A 78 4.47 -25.42 13.08
N VAL A 79 3.67 -24.62 12.38
CA VAL A 79 3.51 -23.20 12.66
C VAL A 79 2.93 -22.97 14.05
N LYS A 80 1.87 -23.69 14.42
CA LYS A 80 1.29 -23.63 15.78
C LYS A 80 2.32 -23.98 16.87
N ALA A 81 3.12 -25.00 16.67
CA ALA A 81 4.18 -25.38 17.61
C ALA A 81 5.26 -24.28 17.72
N ALA A 82 5.61 -23.66 16.61
CA ALA A 82 6.60 -22.58 16.57
C ALA A 82 6.12 -21.33 17.30
N VAL A 83 4.89 -20.89 17.05
CA VAL A 83 4.33 -19.67 17.66
C VAL A 83 3.90 -19.83 19.11
N ASN A 84 3.77 -21.06 19.60
CA ASN A 84 3.44 -21.31 21.01
C ASN A 84 4.47 -20.63 21.93
N GLY A 85 4.01 -19.68 22.75
CA GLY A 85 4.85 -18.90 23.66
C GLY A 85 5.79 -17.90 22.96
N ALA A 86 5.66 -17.65 21.66
CA ALA A 86 6.46 -16.66 20.96
C ALA A 86 6.09 -15.24 21.38
N LYS A 87 7.11 -14.42 21.65
CA LYS A 87 6.96 -13.00 22.01
C LYS A 87 6.99 -12.08 20.78
N ILE A 88 7.64 -12.52 19.71
CA ILE A 88 7.56 -11.90 18.39
C ILE A 88 7.21 -12.98 17.37
N ILE A 89 6.26 -12.70 16.49
CA ILE A 89 5.92 -13.55 15.36
C ILE A 89 6.15 -12.74 14.10
N VAL A 90 6.96 -13.27 13.18
CA VAL A 90 7.16 -12.68 11.85
C VAL A 90 6.63 -13.66 10.81
N TYR A 91 5.79 -13.18 9.93
CA TYR A 91 5.26 -13.95 8.81
C TYR A 91 5.67 -13.31 7.48
N LEU A 92 6.25 -14.12 6.59
CA LEU A 92 6.56 -13.76 5.20
C LEU A 92 5.81 -14.72 4.27
N GLY A 93 5.05 -14.20 3.33
CA GLY A 93 4.27 -15.04 2.43
C GLY A 93 3.07 -14.31 1.83
N HIS A 94 2.17 -15.05 1.19
CA HIS A 94 0.97 -14.46 0.63
C HIS A 94 0.09 -13.79 1.70
N GLY A 95 -0.31 -12.56 1.43
CA GLY A 95 -1.43 -11.92 2.08
C GLY A 95 -2.72 -12.16 1.29
N ASN A 96 -3.83 -12.37 2.00
CA ASN A 96 -5.17 -12.36 1.47
C ASN A 96 -6.04 -11.59 2.46
N GLY A 97 -6.38 -10.36 2.14
CA GLY A 97 -7.06 -9.42 3.03
C GLY A 97 -8.48 -9.10 2.60
N TYR A 98 -9.18 -8.36 3.43
CA TYR A 98 -10.49 -7.82 3.14
C TYR A 98 -10.51 -6.29 3.33
N PRO A 99 -11.13 -5.55 2.39
CA PRO A 99 -11.73 -5.98 1.13
C PRO A 99 -10.69 -6.39 0.09
N ASN A 100 -11.08 -7.22 -0.89
CA ASN A 100 -10.21 -7.57 -2.01
C ASN A 100 -11.01 -7.67 -3.32
N PRO A 101 -10.35 -7.63 -4.50
CA PRO A 101 -11.04 -7.62 -5.79
C PRO A 101 -11.71 -8.95 -6.16
N TYR A 102 -11.41 -10.03 -5.44
CA TYR A 102 -11.93 -11.38 -5.75
C TYR A 102 -13.24 -11.70 -5.04
N SER A 103 -13.61 -10.92 -4.02
CA SER A 103 -14.87 -11.12 -3.29
C SER A 103 -15.35 -9.83 -2.62
N SER A 104 -16.61 -9.49 -2.84
CA SER A 104 -17.30 -8.44 -2.09
C SER A 104 -17.73 -8.89 -0.69
N SER A 105 -17.64 -10.18 -0.38
CA SER A 105 -18.04 -10.76 0.90
C SER A 105 -16.83 -11.04 1.79
N TYR A 106 -17.02 -10.84 3.09
CA TYR A 106 -16.01 -11.14 4.09
C TYR A 106 -16.04 -12.63 4.47
N TYR A 107 -14.95 -13.33 4.21
CA TYR A 107 -14.77 -14.75 4.53
C TYR A 107 -13.61 -14.95 5.53
N PRO A 108 -13.88 -14.84 6.85
CA PRO A 108 -12.81 -14.86 7.87
C PRO A 108 -12.11 -16.21 8.03
N ASP A 109 -12.60 -17.26 7.40
CA ASP A 109 -11.90 -18.55 7.34
C ASP A 109 -10.70 -18.53 6.38
N ARG A 110 -10.64 -17.58 5.42
CA ARG A 110 -9.64 -17.52 4.35
C ARG A 110 -9.03 -16.15 4.07
N VAL A 111 -9.25 -15.16 4.94
CA VAL A 111 -8.62 -13.82 4.88
C VAL A 111 -7.98 -13.47 6.22
N ASP A 112 -7.12 -12.45 6.22
CA ASP A 112 -6.50 -11.85 7.43
C ASP A 112 -5.71 -12.87 8.27
N GLY A 113 -4.91 -13.70 7.60
CA GLY A 113 -4.16 -14.78 8.22
C GLY A 113 -2.86 -15.13 7.50
N TRP A 114 -2.61 -16.42 7.29
CA TRP A 114 -1.35 -16.93 6.75
C TRP A 114 -1.57 -17.95 5.62
N GLY A 115 -0.86 -17.78 4.49
CA GLY A 115 -0.74 -18.77 3.42
C GLY A 115 0.29 -19.84 3.79
N LEU A 116 -0.12 -21.09 3.93
CA LEU A 116 0.73 -22.19 4.45
C LEU A 116 0.73 -23.41 3.52
N ASN A 117 1.73 -24.25 3.65
CA ASN A 117 1.75 -25.56 2.99
C ASN A 117 0.66 -26.48 3.53
N ARG A 118 -0.07 -27.17 2.66
CA ARG A 118 -1.01 -28.24 3.08
C ARG A 118 -0.26 -29.40 3.69
N THR A 119 0.85 -29.81 3.05
CA THR A 119 1.76 -30.88 3.51
C THR A 119 3.22 -30.49 3.26
N THR A 120 4.15 -31.18 3.90
CA THR A 120 5.60 -30.95 3.72
C THR A 120 6.13 -31.42 2.36
N THR A 121 5.33 -32.14 1.58
CA THR A 121 5.71 -32.68 0.26
C THR A 121 5.34 -31.75 -0.89
N ASN A 122 4.62 -30.66 -0.62
CA ASN A 122 4.17 -29.73 -1.64
C ASN A 122 5.24 -28.78 -2.19
N GLY A 123 6.46 -28.82 -1.65
CA GLY A 123 7.52 -27.88 -2.02
C GLY A 123 7.12 -26.44 -1.77
N ASP A 124 7.61 -25.55 -2.62
CA ASP A 124 7.32 -24.10 -2.56
C ASP A 124 6.11 -23.68 -3.41
N SER A 125 5.37 -24.66 -3.93
CA SER A 125 4.19 -24.38 -4.78
C SER A 125 3.10 -23.65 -3.99
N ASP A 126 2.63 -22.55 -4.56
CA ASP A 126 1.61 -21.65 -4.02
C ASP A 126 0.24 -21.84 -4.66
N ASN A 127 0.00 -23.00 -5.26
CA ASN A 127 -1.30 -23.31 -5.84
C ASN A 127 -2.39 -23.44 -4.76
N TRP A 128 -3.28 -22.48 -4.70
CA TRP A 128 -4.38 -22.38 -3.74
C TRP A 128 -5.33 -23.59 -3.75
N SER A 129 -5.45 -24.27 -4.89
CA SER A 129 -6.38 -25.41 -5.05
C SER A 129 -5.79 -26.72 -4.53
N THR A 130 -4.45 -26.89 -4.55
CA THR A 130 -3.83 -28.21 -4.35
C THR A 130 -2.72 -28.24 -3.30
N THR A 131 -1.85 -27.24 -3.23
CA THR A 131 -0.60 -27.31 -2.44
C THR A 131 -0.53 -26.33 -1.29
N MET A 132 -1.20 -25.19 -1.41
CA MET A 132 -1.27 -24.16 -0.39
C MET A 132 -2.68 -24.07 0.19
N VAL A 133 -2.76 -23.63 1.45
CA VAL A 133 -4.02 -23.26 2.11
C VAL A 133 -3.83 -21.94 2.82
N TYR A 134 -4.84 -21.06 2.77
CA TYR A 134 -4.84 -19.85 3.59
C TYR A 134 -5.58 -20.11 4.90
N CYS A 135 -4.84 -20.11 6.00
CA CYS A 135 -5.37 -20.22 7.36
C CYS A 135 -5.76 -18.82 7.82
N GLY A 136 -7.02 -18.45 7.61
CA GLY A 136 -7.53 -17.11 7.89
C GLY A 136 -7.75 -16.85 9.38
N GLU A 137 -8.39 -15.71 9.68
CA GLU A 137 -8.68 -15.25 11.05
C GLU A 137 -9.30 -16.34 11.93
N LYS A 138 -10.29 -17.08 11.41
CA LYS A 138 -10.95 -18.15 12.18
C LYS A 138 -10.01 -19.28 12.58
N ALA A 139 -9.03 -19.59 11.75
CA ALA A 139 -8.01 -20.59 12.11
C ALA A 139 -7.10 -20.08 13.22
N LEU A 140 -6.63 -18.83 13.10
CA LEU A 140 -5.80 -18.17 14.10
C LEU A 140 -6.48 -18.14 15.48
N LEU A 141 -7.77 -17.84 15.49
CA LEU A 141 -8.61 -17.75 16.70
C LEU A 141 -9.18 -19.11 17.17
N GLY A 142 -9.01 -20.17 16.38
CA GLY A 142 -9.56 -21.49 16.71
C GLY A 142 -11.09 -21.59 16.61
N THR A 143 -11.72 -20.75 15.80
CA THR A 143 -13.18 -20.62 15.68
C THR A 143 -13.74 -21.20 14.37
N LEU A 144 -12.98 -22.04 13.67
CA LEU A 144 -13.47 -22.77 12.48
C LEU A 144 -14.65 -23.67 12.81
N THR A 145 -15.68 -23.65 11.96
CA THR A 145 -16.92 -24.40 12.10
C THR A 145 -17.16 -25.31 10.89
N SER A 146 -18.16 -26.15 10.96
CA SER A 146 -18.54 -27.03 9.84
C SER A 146 -18.97 -26.31 8.58
N SER A 147 -19.37 -25.03 8.67
CA SER A 147 -19.77 -24.19 7.53
C SER A 147 -18.60 -23.52 6.80
N ASP A 148 -17.39 -23.53 7.39
CA ASP A 148 -16.21 -22.91 6.78
C ASP A 148 -15.63 -23.79 5.66
N GLY A 149 -14.71 -23.25 4.87
CA GLY A 149 -14.12 -23.93 3.71
C GLY A 149 -13.50 -25.28 4.07
N GLN A 150 -13.72 -26.30 3.23
CA GLN A 150 -13.22 -27.66 3.49
C GLN A 150 -11.69 -27.69 3.65
N ALA A 151 -10.94 -26.95 2.84
CA ALA A 151 -9.49 -26.88 2.92
C ALA A 151 -9.05 -26.32 4.29
N GLN A 152 -9.70 -25.23 4.75
CA GLN A 152 -9.40 -24.62 6.04
C GLN A 152 -9.68 -25.59 7.21
N ARG A 153 -10.83 -26.28 7.16
CA ARG A 153 -11.17 -27.29 8.18
C ARG A 153 -10.21 -28.48 8.19
N THR A 154 -9.71 -28.87 7.02
CA THR A 154 -8.78 -30.00 6.89
C THR A 154 -7.37 -29.65 7.35
N TYR A 155 -6.85 -28.50 6.92
CA TYR A 155 -5.44 -28.18 7.08
C TYR A 155 -5.13 -27.13 8.14
N CYS A 156 -6.13 -26.32 8.59
CA CYS A 156 -5.94 -25.22 9.55
C CYS A 156 -6.69 -25.42 10.87
N SER A 157 -7.17 -26.63 11.16
CA SER A 157 -7.94 -26.93 12.38
C SER A 157 -7.07 -27.23 13.60
N GLY A 158 -7.70 -27.52 14.74
CA GLY A 158 -7.03 -27.95 15.97
C GLY A 158 -6.78 -26.82 16.99
N GLY A 159 -7.68 -25.86 17.05
CA GLY A 159 -7.68 -24.79 18.05
C GLY A 159 -6.79 -23.58 17.70
N PRO A 160 -6.82 -22.53 18.52
CA PRO A 160 -6.11 -21.29 18.27
C PRO A 160 -4.58 -21.45 18.28
N ILE A 161 -3.88 -20.43 17.76
CA ILE A 161 -2.48 -20.24 18.10
C ILE A 161 -2.36 -19.69 19.53
N THR A 162 -1.24 -19.95 20.19
CA THR A 162 -1.03 -19.61 21.62
C THR A 162 0.29 -18.86 21.81
N PRO A 163 0.44 -17.64 21.27
CA PRO A 163 1.62 -16.82 21.50
C PRO A 163 1.72 -16.37 22.96
N ALA A 164 2.86 -15.80 23.34
CA ALA A 164 3.02 -15.19 24.66
C ALA A 164 2.07 -13.98 24.82
N ALA A 165 1.61 -13.74 26.03
CA ALA A 165 0.78 -12.57 26.33
C ALA A 165 1.48 -11.28 25.88
N GLY A 166 0.75 -10.40 25.18
CA GLY A 166 1.28 -9.15 24.66
C GLY A 166 2.42 -9.35 23.64
N PHE A 167 2.34 -10.38 22.82
CA PHE A 167 3.28 -10.59 21.71
C PHE A 167 3.20 -9.47 20.67
N VAL A 168 4.20 -9.38 19.80
CA VAL A 168 4.22 -8.50 18.64
C VAL A 168 4.02 -9.32 17.38
N MET A 169 3.10 -8.91 16.51
CA MET A 169 2.92 -9.49 15.19
C MET A 169 3.54 -8.61 14.13
N ILE A 170 4.37 -9.18 13.27
CA ILE A 170 5.00 -8.51 12.12
C ILE A 170 4.65 -9.29 10.85
N TYR A 171 4.00 -8.64 9.90
CA TYR A 171 3.87 -9.13 8.53
C TYR A 171 4.96 -8.49 7.68
N SER A 172 5.70 -9.28 6.93
CA SER A 172 6.69 -8.80 5.99
C SER A 172 6.42 -9.38 4.61
N ASN A 173 6.41 -8.51 3.57
CA ASN A 173 6.16 -8.92 2.20
C ASN A 173 4.84 -9.73 2.02
N ALA A 174 3.76 -9.26 2.66
CA ALA A 174 2.44 -9.87 2.58
C ALA A 174 1.43 -8.83 2.08
N CYS A 175 0.82 -9.06 0.91
CA CYS A 175 -0.20 -8.18 0.33
C CYS A 175 -1.32 -7.89 1.32
N TYR A 176 -1.95 -6.73 1.21
CA TYR A 176 -3.01 -6.21 2.09
C TYR A 176 -2.57 -5.92 3.54
N ALA A 177 -1.61 -6.64 4.10
CA ALA A 177 -1.20 -6.46 5.49
C ALA A 177 -0.70 -5.02 5.81
N PRO A 178 0.12 -4.34 4.97
CA PRO A 178 0.51 -2.95 5.16
C PRO A 178 -0.51 -1.93 4.59
N GLY A 179 -1.55 -2.39 3.91
CA GLY A 179 -2.56 -1.56 3.26
C GLY A 179 -2.57 -1.65 1.73
N ALA A 180 -1.45 -1.98 1.09
CA ALA A 180 -1.33 -2.10 -0.35
C ALA A 180 -2.22 -3.22 -0.91
N ASN A 181 -2.65 -3.06 -2.16
CA ASN A 181 -3.24 -4.13 -2.95
C ASN A 181 -2.16 -5.10 -3.47
N GLU A 182 -2.58 -6.17 -4.15
CA GLU A 182 -1.67 -7.02 -4.91
C GLU A 182 -1.05 -6.25 -6.10
N PRO A 183 0.19 -6.53 -6.51
CA PRO A 183 0.92 -5.75 -7.52
C PRO A 183 0.22 -5.60 -8.88
N GLN A 184 -0.68 -6.52 -9.25
CA GLN A 184 -1.44 -6.47 -10.50
C GLN A 184 -2.73 -5.64 -10.41
N ASN A 185 -3.12 -5.21 -9.22
CA ASN A 185 -4.29 -4.37 -8.99
C ASN A 185 -3.90 -2.88 -8.93
N PRO A 186 -4.85 -1.95 -9.11
CA PRO A 186 -4.60 -0.54 -8.85
C PRO A 186 -4.13 -0.31 -7.41
N ASP A 187 -3.33 0.74 -7.20
CA ASP A 187 -2.92 1.15 -5.85
C ASP A 187 -4.14 1.35 -4.96
N ALA A 188 -4.04 0.95 -3.70
CA ALA A 188 -5.12 1.13 -2.74
C ALA A 188 -5.38 2.63 -2.49
N THR A 189 -6.64 2.99 -2.32
CA THR A 189 -6.99 4.29 -1.74
C THR A 189 -6.69 4.30 -0.23
N ALA A 190 -6.56 5.47 0.38
CA ALA A 190 -6.36 5.57 1.83
C ALA A 190 -7.46 4.85 2.63
N SER A 191 -8.71 4.91 2.15
CA SER A 191 -9.84 4.22 2.78
C SER A 191 -9.74 2.69 2.65
N GLU A 192 -9.28 2.18 1.52
CA GLU A 192 -9.04 0.76 1.32
C GLU A 192 -7.87 0.27 2.16
N ALA A 193 -6.74 0.99 2.14
CA ALA A 193 -5.58 0.67 2.96
C ALA A 193 -5.90 0.64 4.46
N LEU A 194 -6.69 1.62 4.95
CA LEU A 194 -7.13 1.63 6.34
C LEU A 194 -8.04 0.43 6.68
N LYS A 195 -8.90 0.02 5.76
CA LYS A 195 -9.69 -1.21 5.91
C LYS A 195 -8.80 -2.44 5.97
N HIS A 196 -7.88 -2.60 5.03
CA HIS A 196 -6.94 -3.73 5.00
C HIS A 196 -6.21 -3.88 6.33
N VAL A 197 -5.54 -2.82 6.79
CA VAL A 197 -4.80 -2.84 8.07
C VAL A 197 -5.72 -3.10 9.25
N SER A 198 -6.92 -2.52 9.25
CA SER A 198 -7.88 -2.71 10.34
C SER A 198 -8.41 -4.15 10.42
N TYR A 199 -8.63 -4.80 9.30
CA TYR A 199 -9.06 -6.20 9.27
C TYR A 199 -7.92 -7.14 9.62
N PHE A 200 -6.72 -6.97 9.04
CA PHE A 200 -5.55 -7.80 9.33
C PHE A 200 -5.09 -7.73 10.79
N SER A 201 -5.10 -6.54 11.39
CA SER A 201 -4.63 -6.34 12.76
C SER A 201 -5.64 -6.77 13.83
N ARG A 202 -6.93 -6.76 13.52
CA ARG A 202 -7.99 -7.08 14.49
C ARG A 202 -7.82 -8.45 15.15
N PRO A 203 -7.65 -9.58 14.41
CA PRO A 203 -7.48 -10.89 15.03
C PRO A 203 -6.24 -10.95 15.91
N MET A 204 -5.17 -10.24 15.58
CA MET A 204 -3.93 -10.21 16.34
C MET A 204 -4.09 -9.37 17.61
N VAL A 205 -4.52 -8.10 17.47
CA VAL A 205 -4.55 -7.14 18.58
C VAL A 205 -5.70 -7.42 19.54
N SER A 206 -6.92 -7.66 19.04
CA SER A 206 -8.10 -7.91 19.89
C SER A 206 -8.32 -9.40 20.15
N GLY A 207 -8.15 -10.24 19.15
CA GLY A 207 -8.45 -11.67 19.25
C GLY A 207 -7.40 -12.42 20.08
N LEU A 208 -6.13 -12.19 19.81
CA LEU A 208 -4.99 -12.91 20.41
C LEU A 208 -4.20 -12.10 21.44
N GLY A 209 -4.53 -10.80 21.60
CA GLY A 209 -3.91 -9.95 22.61
C GLY A 209 -2.51 -9.47 22.25
N ALA A 210 -2.19 -9.31 20.97
CA ALA A 210 -0.93 -8.67 20.55
C ALA A 210 -0.83 -7.25 21.12
N SER A 211 0.36 -6.89 21.61
CA SER A 211 0.65 -5.55 22.08
C SER A 211 0.88 -4.55 20.95
N GLY A 212 1.30 -5.03 19.78
CA GLY A 212 1.51 -4.26 18.56
C GLY A 212 1.40 -5.14 17.31
N TYR A 213 0.91 -4.52 16.24
CA TYR A 213 0.88 -5.06 14.89
C TYR A 213 1.71 -4.15 14.00
N PHE A 214 2.61 -4.75 13.24
CA PHE A 214 3.40 -4.08 12.23
C PHE A 214 3.26 -4.82 10.90
N ALA A 215 3.32 -4.08 9.81
CA ALA A 215 3.42 -4.68 8.49
C ALA A 215 4.43 -3.88 7.65
N THR A 216 5.31 -4.60 6.95
CA THR A 216 6.41 -4.01 6.17
C THR A 216 6.54 -4.72 4.83
N ASP A 217 6.92 -4.00 3.80
CA ASP A 217 7.36 -4.61 2.55
C ASP A 217 8.79 -5.20 2.69
N HIS A 218 9.67 -4.48 3.41
CA HIS A 218 11.03 -4.88 3.74
C HIS A 218 11.48 -4.27 5.08
N GLY A 219 12.67 -4.62 5.59
CA GLY A 219 13.22 -4.05 6.82
C GLY A 219 12.66 -4.65 8.11
N ALA A 220 12.02 -5.83 8.05
CA ALA A 220 11.54 -6.51 9.25
C ALA A 220 12.69 -6.94 10.19
N ASP A 221 13.87 -7.21 9.68
CA ASP A 221 15.10 -7.47 10.44
C ASP A 221 15.50 -6.25 11.29
N THR A 222 15.51 -5.07 10.70
CA THR A 222 15.77 -3.80 11.39
C THR A 222 14.73 -3.54 12.47
N LEU A 223 13.45 -3.74 12.18
CA LEU A 223 12.36 -3.55 13.14
C LEU A 223 12.46 -4.54 14.30
N VAL A 224 12.72 -5.83 14.05
CA VAL A 224 12.92 -6.84 15.10
C VAL A 224 14.14 -6.50 15.94
N GLY A 225 15.22 -6.07 15.30
CA GLY A 225 16.42 -5.58 15.98
C GLY A 225 16.14 -4.39 16.90
N ALA A 226 15.40 -3.41 16.43
CA ALA A 226 15.00 -2.23 17.20
C ALA A 226 14.11 -2.58 18.41
N ILE A 227 13.09 -3.44 18.21
CA ILE A 227 12.21 -3.91 19.29
C ILE A 227 13.01 -4.62 20.40
N LEU A 228 13.96 -5.47 20.03
CA LEU A 228 14.75 -6.25 20.99
C LEU A 228 15.83 -5.43 21.68
N SER A 229 16.47 -4.47 21.00
CA SER A 229 17.52 -3.63 21.56
C SER A 229 16.98 -2.45 22.39
N HIS A 230 15.76 -1.99 22.09
CA HIS A 230 15.10 -0.88 22.77
C HIS A 230 13.70 -1.26 23.29
N PRO A 231 13.59 -2.28 24.18
CA PRO A 231 12.31 -2.90 24.56
C PRO A 231 11.37 -1.98 25.37
N ASP A 232 11.89 -0.84 25.86
CA ASP A 232 11.12 0.18 26.59
C ASP A 232 10.77 1.39 25.73
N THR A 233 11.20 1.44 24.46
CA THR A 233 10.76 2.45 23.49
C THR A 233 9.34 2.16 23.05
N SER A 234 8.54 3.22 22.87
CA SER A 234 7.16 3.11 22.40
C SER A 234 7.09 2.52 20.98
N TYR A 235 6.08 1.73 20.71
CA TYR A 235 5.88 1.18 19.35
C TYR A 235 5.69 2.27 18.30
N GLY A 236 5.13 3.42 18.69
CA GLY A 236 5.02 4.57 17.80
C GLY A 236 6.39 5.06 17.36
N ASN A 237 7.32 5.32 18.27
CA ASN A 237 8.66 5.78 17.92
C ASN A 237 9.45 4.68 17.19
N LEU A 238 9.33 3.41 17.63
CA LEU A 238 9.96 2.30 16.89
C LEU A 238 9.47 2.23 15.43
N TYR A 239 8.19 2.50 15.18
CA TYR A 239 7.67 2.58 13.83
C TYR A 239 8.27 3.75 13.04
N LEU A 240 8.22 4.96 13.60
CA LEU A 240 8.73 6.17 12.94
C LEU A 240 10.23 6.12 12.66
N ASP A 241 11.02 5.64 13.63
CA ASP A 241 12.49 5.61 13.54
C ASP A 241 13.00 4.53 12.55
N ASN A 242 12.18 3.52 12.24
CA ASN A 242 12.58 2.40 11.37
C ASN A 242 11.84 2.37 10.03
N LEU A 243 11.15 3.46 9.68
CA LEU A 243 10.57 3.62 8.34
C LEU A 243 11.66 3.97 7.33
N PRO A 244 11.73 3.27 6.20
CA PRO A 244 12.77 3.53 5.20
C PRO A 244 12.59 4.83 4.42
N ASN A 245 11.41 5.32 4.19
CA ASN A 245 11.05 6.63 3.59
C ASN A 245 9.53 6.69 3.45
N GLY A 246 8.92 7.83 3.68
CA GLY A 246 7.50 8.05 3.48
C GLY A 246 6.91 8.90 4.59
N ASP A 247 5.72 9.39 4.33
CA ASP A 247 4.99 10.23 5.28
C ASP A 247 3.89 9.39 5.93
N PRO A 248 4.07 8.98 7.18
CA PRO A 248 3.02 8.26 7.91
C PRO A 248 1.84 9.17 8.22
N LEU A 249 0.64 8.61 8.19
CA LEU A 249 -0.60 9.25 8.58
C LEU A 249 -1.26 8.48 9.71
N ASP A 250 -1.78 9.22 10.69
CA ASP A 250 -2.44 8.67 11.86
C ASP A 250 -3.97 8.63 11.69
N TYR A 251 -4.54 7.44 11.69
CA TYR A 251 -5.98 7.18 11.60
C TYR A 251 -6.52 6.56 12.89
N PRO A 252 -7.77 6.84 13.28
CA PRO A 252 -8.51 5.98 14.19
C PRO A 252 -8.63 4.57 13.57
N HIS A 253 -8.36 3.54 14.36
CA HIS A 253 -8.57 2.17 13.88
C HIS A 253 -10.06 1.90 13.66
N LEU A 254 -10.44 1.37 12.47
CA LEU A 254 -11.86 1.25 12.10
C LEU A 254 -12.65 0.28 12.98
N LEU A 255 -12.02 -0.78 13.49
CA LEU A 255 -12.69 -1.89 14.18
C LEU A 255 -12.37 -1.98 15.67
N LEU A 256 -11.37 -1.24 16.17
CA LEU A 256 -10.91 -1.31 17.56
C LEU A 256 -10.91 0.08 18.19
N SER A 257 -11.88 0.31 19.09
CA SER A 257 -12.00 1.59 19.80
C SER A 257 -10.74 1.89 20.62
N GLY A 258 -10.27 3.13 20.57
CA GLY A 258 -9.08 3.61 21.29
C GLY A 258 -7.74 3.09 20.74
N LYS A 259 -7.75 2.38 19.61
CA LYS A 259 -6.53 2.00 18.88
C LYS A 259 -6.31 2.93 17.69
N ARG A 260 -5.05 2.98 17.23
CA ARG A 260 -4.63 3.74 16.05
C ARG A 260 -4.22 2.80 14.94
N ALA A 261 -4.31 3.28 13.72
CA ALA A 261 -3.73 2.67 12.54
C ALA A 261 -2.89 3.75 11.84
N TRP A 262 -1.57 3.54 11.78
CA TRP A 262 -0.65 4.41 11.07
C TRP A 262 -0.29 3.77 9.75
N LEU A 263 -0.46 4.53 8.68
CA LEU A 263 -0.24 4.05 7.32
C LEU A 263 0.83 4.92 6.66
N THR A 264 1.82 4.32 6.04
CA THR A 264 2.83 5.03 5.27
C THR A 264 2.67 4.72 3.80
N HIS A 265 2.45 5.77 3.01
CA HIS A 265 2.39 5.72 1.56
C HIS A 265 3.75 6.13 0.98
N THR A 266 4.35 5.26 0.18
CA THR A 266 5.54 5.55 -0.64
C THR A 266 5.16 5.62 -2.12
N SER A 267 5.27 4.51 -2.86
CA SER A 267 4.63 4.33 -4.17
C SER A 267 3.25 3.67 -4.06
N ASP A 268 3.01 2.94 -2.95
CA ASP A 268 1.75 2.37 -2.47
C ASP A 268 1.83 2.31 -0.93
N TYR A 269 0.86 1.71 -0.24
CA TYR A 269 0.87 1.52 1.21
C TYR A 269 1.76 0.32 1.57
N THR A 270 3.02 0.57 1.92
CA THR A 270 4.05 -0.45 2.12
C THR A 270 4.42 -0.68 3.57
N TYR A 271 4.00 0.22 4.48
CA TYR A 271 4.25 0.11 5.91
C TYR A 271 3.02 0.49 6.72
N ALA A 272 2.74 -0.28 7.77
CA ALA A 272 1.67 0.02 8.71
C ALA A 272 2.02 -0.37 10.14
N PHE A 273 1.45 0.39 11.07
CA PHE A 273 1.34 0.04 12.48
C PHE A 273 -0.13 0.03 12.89
N ALA A 274 -0.53 -0.93 13.73
CA ALA A 274 -1.84 -0.89 14.36
C ALA A 274 -1.76 -1.31 15.83
N GLY A 275 -2.45 -0.55 16.70
CA GLY A 275 -2.44 -0.81 18.12
C GLY A 275 -2.50 0.44 18.99
N SER A 276 -1.83 0.40 20.13
CA SER A 276 -1.62 1.55 21.02
C SER A 276 -0.19 2.04 20.85
N PRO A 277 0.06 3.20 20.23
CA PRO A 277 1.42 3.64 19.90
C PRO A 277 2.35 3.80 21.13
N GLY A 278 1.81 4.19 22.26
CA GLY A 278 2.58 4.35 23.50
C GLY A 278 2.95 3.02 24.22
N ARG A 279 2.50 1.85 23.74
CA ARG A 279 2.89 0.55 24.34
C ARG A 279 4.34 0.24 24.02
N THR A 280 4.98 -0.55 24.91
CA THR A 280 6.37 -1.01 24.77
C THR A 280 6.44 -2.52 24.75
N PHE A 281 7.55 -3.09 24.28
CA PHE A 281 7.77 -4.55 24.23
C PHE A 281 7.78 -5.21 25.61
N ASN A 282 8.32 -4.51 26.62
CA ASN A 282 8.30 -4.97 28.02
C ASN A 282 6.91 -4.86 28.68
N GLY A 283 5.88 -4.40 27.96
CA GLY A 283 4.51 -4.34 28.45
C GLY A 283 4.14 -3.03 29.17
N GLY A 284 5.05 -2.08 29.27
CA GLY A 284 4.84 -0.74 29.79
C GLY A 284 4.21 0.21 28.76
N THR A 285 4.32 1.52 29.07
CA THR A 285 4.00 2.62 28.18
C THR A 285 5.13 3.65 28.20
N ALA A 286 5.41 4.27 27.06
CA ALA A 286 6.35 5.37 26.92
C ALA A 286 5.74 6.49 26.06
N PRO A 287 6.25 7.73 26.18
CA PRO A 287 5.88 8.81 25.28
C PRO A 287 6.20 8.43 23.83
N TYR A 288 5.43 8.99 22.90
CA TYR A 288 5.64 8.79 21.47
C TYR A 288 5.27 10.03 20.67
N ASP A 289 5.90 10.18 19.53
CA ASP A 289 5.54 11.17 18.52
C ASP A 289 4.39 10.63 17.67
N SER A 290 3.44 11.49 17.32
CA SER A 290 2.33 11.10 16.45
C SER A 290 2.53 11.66 15.05
N PRO A 291 2.30 10.85 14.00
CA PRO A 291 2.13 11.40 12.66
C PRO A 291 0.98 12.41 12.61
N PRO A 292 0.94 13.26 11.56
CA PRO A 292 -0.22 14.12 11.33
C PRO A 292 -1.52 13.31 11.31
N SER A 293 -2.56 13.84 11.97
CA SER A 293 -3.87 13.19 11.95
C SER A 293 -4.51 13.32 10.56
N ALA A 294 -5.00 12.21 10.02
CA ALA A 294 -5.71 12.20 8.74
C ALA A 294 -6.96 13.10 8.70
N SER A 295 -7.57 13.35 9.85
CA SER A 295 -8.73 14.26 9.96
C SER A 295 -8.38 15.75 9.81
N SER A 296 -7.10 16.11 9.94
CA SER A 296 -6.58 17.47 9.74
C SER A 296 -5.88 17.66 8.41
N LEU A 297 -5.90 16.65 7.53
CA LEU A 297 -5.20 16.69 6.25
C LEU A 297 -6.13 17.03 5.10
N PRO A 298 -5.63 17.78 4.11
CA PRO A 298 -6.38 17.97 2.89
C PRO A 298 -6.60 16.62 2.17
N SER A 299 -7.78 16.46 1.59
CA SER A 299 -8.18 15.23 0.92
C SER A 299 -8.87 15.52 -0.42
N VAL A 300 -8.89 14.52 -1.32
CA VAL A 300 -9.70 14.62 -2.54
C VAL A 300 -11.12 14.17 -2.23
N ILE A 301 -12.08 15.08 -2.43
CA ILE A 301 -13.51 14.82 -2.18
C ILE A 301 -14.31 14.61 -3.47
N GLY A 302 -13.68 14.79 -4.63
CA GLY A 302 -14.37 14.57 -5.92
C GLY A 302 -13.46 14.54 -7.13
N PHE A 303 -13.90 13.76 -8.12
CA PHE A 303 -13.30 13.69 -9.44
C PHE A 303 -14.33 13.95 -10.54
N SER A 304 -13.89 14.56 -11.62
CA SER A 304 -14.65 14.63 -12.88
C SER A 304 -13.67 14.36 -14.04
N PRO A 305 -13.87 13.30 -14.85
CA PRO A 305 -14.95 12.30 -14.77
C PRO A 305 -14.99 11.54 -13.45
N LEU A 306 -16.14 10.90 -13.14
CA LEU A 306 -16.23 10.04 -11.96
C LEU A 306 -15.30 8.82 -12.07
N PRO A 307 -14.80 8.28 -10.96
CA PRO A 307 -14.00 7.05 -10.96
C PRO A 307 -14.71 5.91 -11.69
N GLY A 308 -14.00 5.22 -12.57
CA GLY A 308 -14.55 4.15 -13.39
C GLY A 308 -15.45 4.59 -14.56
N ALA A 309 -15.64 5.89 -14.79
CA ALA A 309 -16.50 6.39 -15.85
C ALA A 309 -16.08 5.84 -17.23
N THR A 310 -17.07 5.46 -18.04
CA THR A 310 -16.89 5.04 -19.42
C THR A 310 -17.53 6.03 -20.39
N GLY A 311 -17.12 6.00 -21.65
CA GLY A 311 -17.68 6.92 -22.65
C GLY A 311 -17.26 8.37 -22.47
N VAL A 312 -16.18 8.63 -21.74
CA VAL A 312 -15.65 9.98 -21.51
C VAL A 312 -15.19 10.58 -22.84
N GLY A 313 -15.49 11.85 -23.08
CA GLY A 313 -15.02 12.55 -24.28
C GLY A 313 -13.49 12.50 -24.41
N MET A 314 -12.98 12.54 -25.63
CA MET A 314 -11.55 12.40 -25.90
C MET A 314 -10.74 13.68 -25.63
N THR A 315 -11.40 14.79 -25.30
CA THR A 315 -10.78 16.06 -24.87
C THR A 315 -11.34 16.48 -23.51
N PRO A 316 -11.23 15.63 -22.48
CA PRO A 316 -11.85 15.92 -21.20
C PRO A 316 -11.10 17.02 -20.45
N TRP A 317 -11.82 17.78 -19.66
CA TRP A 317 -11.26 18.54 -18.55
C TRP A 317 -11.35 17.65 -17.30
N VAL A 318 -10.22 17.09 -16.93
CA VAL A 318 -10.17 16.23 -15.75
C VAL A 318 -10.04 17.12 -14.51
N LYS A 319 -11.00 17.05 -13.60
CA LYS A 319 -11.02 17.89 -12.39
C LYS A 319 -10.83 17.04 -11.13
N VAL A 320 -10.12 17.61 -10.18
CA VAL A 320 -9.91 17.11 -8.83
C VAL A 320 -10.41 18.16 -7.86
N THR A 321 -11.35 17.80 -6.99
CA THR A 321 -11.87 18.69 -5.95
C THR A 321 -11.28 18.30 -4.60
N PHE A 322 -10.68 19.26 -3.91
CA PHE A 322 -10.07 19.10 -2.58
C PHE A 322 -11.03 19.53 -1.48
N SER A 323 -10.86 18.96 -0.28
CA SER A 323 -11.65 19.30 0.91
C SER A 323 -11.44 20.74 1.40
N GLU A 324 -10.31 21.33 1.05
CA GLU A 324 -9.87 22.66 1.49
C GLU A 324 -8.88 23.27 0.48
N PRO A 325 -8.49 24.54 0.65
CA PRO A 325 -7.50 25.17 -0.20
C PRO A 325 -6.14 24.50 -0.11
N VAL A 326 -5.54 24.17 -1.27
CA VAL A 326 -4.25 23.50 -1.38
C VAL A 326 -3.27 24.27 -2.25
N SER A 327 -2.00 23.96 -2.12
CA SER A 327 -0.89 24.49 -2.91
C SER A 327 -0.04 23.36 -3.51
N ASN A 328 0.98 23.70 -4.30
CA ASN A 328 1.86 22.76 -5.00
C ASN A 328 1.13 21.85 -6.02
N VAL A 329 0.06 22.35 -6.62
CA VAL A 329 -0.65 21.68 -7.72
C VAL A 329 0.05 21.96 -9.04
N THR A 330 0.72 20.95 -9.58
CA THR A 330 1.55 21.03 -10.79
C THR A 330 1.32 19.82 -11.69
N THR A 331 1.93 19.81 -12.88
CA THR A 331 1.95 18.64 -13.78
C THR A 331 2.74 17.45 -13.24
N GLY A 332 3.50 17.62 -12.15
CA GLY A 332 4.20 16.55 -11.43
C GLY A 332 3.42 16.00 -10.25
N THR A 333 2.41 16.74 -9.73
CA THR A 333 1.61 16.33 -8.58
C THR A 333 0.19 15.91 -8.93
N VAL A 334 -0.34 16.33 -10.08
CA VAL A 334 -1.60 15.84 -10.68
C VAL A 334 -1.27 15.31 -12.07
N VAL A 335 -1.16 13.98 -12.19
CA VAL A 335 -0.60 13.34 -13.38
C VAL A 335 -1.62 12.39 -14.01
N LEU A 336 -1.82 12.51 -15.30
CA LEU A 336 -2.61 11.57 -16.08
C LEU A 336 -1.69 10.56 -16.76
N TYR A 337 -1.98 9.28 -16.63
CA TYR A 337 -1.27 8.17 -17.25
C TYR A 337 -2.16 7.45 -18.26
N ASP A 338 -1.55 6.95 -19.31
CA ASP A 338 -2.09 5.85 -20.09
C ASP A 338 -2.08 4.59 -19.20
N ALA A 339 -3.26 4.07 -18.86
CA ALA A 339 -3.35 2.95 -17.90
C ALA A 339 -2.95 1.58 -18.50
N VAL A 340 -2.56 1.52 -19.77
CA VAL A 340 -2.06 0.29 -20.43
C VAL A 340 -0.54 0.28 -20.45
N THR A 341 0.08 1.42 -20.80
CA THR A 341 1.53 1.55 -20.96
C THR A 341 2.22 2.19 -19.75
N TRP A 342 1.45 2.75 -18.82
CA TRP A 342 1.92 3.52 -17.67
C TRP A 342 2.82 4.71 -18.04
N THR A 343 2.68 5.21 -19.27
CA THR A 343 3.37 6.42 -19.72
C THR A 343 2.52 7.66 -19.39
N THR A 344 3.21 8.75 -19.03
CA THR A 344 2.55 10.02 -18.75
C THR A 344 1.91 10.62 -19.99
N VAL A 345 0.69 11.15 -19.83
CA VAL A 345 -0.02 11.93 -20.85
C VAL A 345 0.35 13.40 -20.67
N SER A 346 0.93 14.01 -21.72
CA SER A 346 1.24 15.43 -21.70
C SER A 346 -0.04 16.25 -21.48
N ALA A 347 -0.04 17.12 -20.49
CA ALA A 347 -1.20 17.92 -20.09
C ALA A 347 -0.78 19.25 -19.45
N SER A 348 -1.69 20.23 -19.40
CA SER A 348 -1.58 21.39 -18.52
C SER A 348 -2.42 21.18 -17.27
N VAL A 349 -1.96 21.72 -16.14
CA VAL A 349 -2.69 21.71 -14.87
C VAL A 349 -2.85 23.13 -14.38
N SER A 350 -4.04 23.48 -13.93
CA SER A 350 -4.35 24.78 -13.32
C SER A 350 -5.18 24.58 -12.05
N LEU A 351 -5.03 25.49 -11.10
CA LEU A 351 -5.81 25.54 -9.88
C LEU A 351 -6.81 26.72 -9.98
N ASN A 352 -8.01 26.56 -9.43
CA ASN A 352 -8.99 27.65 -9.39
C ASN A 352 -8.59 28.72 -8.37
N GLU A 353 -9.26 29.87 -8.39
CA GLU A 353 -8.98 31.00 -7.50
C GLU A 353 -9.08 30.65 -6.01
N ASN A 354 -10.01 29.79 -5.65
CA ASN A 354 -10.18 29.33 -4.27
C ASN A 354 -9.20 28.22 -3.86
N SER A 355 -8.30 27.81 -4.75
CA SER A 355 -7.32 26.75 -4.52
C SER A 355 -7.92 25.40 -4.12
N THR A 356 -9.17 25.13 -4.48
CA THR A 356 -9.91 23.90 -4.11
C THR A 356 -10.20 22.97 -5.28
N VAL A 357 -9.95 23.40 -6.53
CA VAL A 357 -10.20 22.55 -7.71
C VAL A 357 -9.03 22.63 -8.67
N ALA A 358 -8.34 21.52 -8.85
CA ALA A 358 -7.36 21.36 -9.93
C ALA A 358 -8.05 20.93 -11.21
N THR A 359 -7.64 21.51 -12.34
CA THR A 359 -8.12 21.15 -13.69
C THR A 359 -6.93 20.72 -14.53
N LEU A 360 -6.93 19.46 -14.98
CA LEU A 360 -5.96 18.91 -15.91
C LEU A 360 -6.58 18.84 -17.31
N LYS A 361 -5.86 19.41 -18.29
CA LYS A 361 -6.27 19.42 -19.70
C LYS A 361 -5.22 18.72 -20.54
N PRO A 362 -5.52 17.54 -21.13
CA PRO A 362 -4.59 16.85 -22.03
C PRO A 362 -4.20 17.78 -23.21
N ALA A 363 -2.91 17.78 -23.55
CA ALA A 363 -2.37 18.58 -24.63
C ALA A 363 -2.86 18.13 -26.01
N ARG A 364 -3.31 16.88 -26.12
CA ARG A 364 -3.88 16.28 -27.33
C ARG A 364 -5.12 15.46 -26.97
N PRO A 365 -6.02 15.22 -27.92
CA PRO A 365 -7.14 14.31 -27.71
C PRO A 365 -6.65 12.92 -27.29
N LEU A 366 -7.28 12.36 -26.29
CA LEU A 366 -7.00 11.00 -25.78
C LEU A 366 -7.40 9.94 -26.81
N GLN A 367 -6.82 8.75 -26.74
CA GLN A 367 -7.16 7.65 -27.63
C GLN A 367 -8.62 7.19 -27.45
N PRO A 368 -9.31 6.77 -28.52
CA PRO A 368 -10.68 6.25 -28.42
C PRO A 368 -10.73 4.90 -27.69
N LYS A 369 -11.76 4.67 -26.87
CA LYS A 369 -12.00 3.43 -26.11
C LYS A 369 -10.73 2.95 -25.36
N HIS A 370 -10.07 3.89 -24.69
CA HIS A 370 -8.80 3.64 -24.01
C HIS A 370 -8.91 4.05 -22.55
N LYS A 371 -8.24 3.28 -21.67
CA LYS A 371 -8.27 3.51 -20.21
C LYS A 371 -7.14 4.44 -19.80
N TYR A 372 -7.46 5.37 -18.94
CA TYR A 372 -6.54 6.32 -18.34
C TYR A 372 -6.62 6.27 -16.83
N ALA A 373 -5.49 6.55 -16.15
CA ALA A 373 -5.39 6.66 -14.70
C ALA A 373 -4.92 8.07 -14.33
N LEU A 374 -5.61 8.72 -13.39
CA LEU A 374 -5.16 9.95 -12.76
C LEU A 374 -4.57 9.62 -11.40
N ARG A 375 -3.40 10.16 -11.10
CA ARG A 375 -2.77 10.12 -9.78
C ARG A 375 -2.64 11.53 -9.22
N VAL A 376 -2.96 11.68 -7.94
CA VAL A 376 -2.85 12.92 -7.17
C VAL A 376 -1.87 12.68 -6.02
N SER A 377 -0.74 13.35 -6.07
CA SER A 377 0.40 13.14 -5.18
C SER A 377 0.16 13.71 -3.78
N THR A 378 0.78 13.08 -2.78
CA THR A 378 0.87 13.58 -1.41
C THR A 378 1.74 14.85 -1.26
N TRP A 379 2.47 15.28 -2.28
CA TRP A 379 3.24 16.53 -2.29
C TRP A 379 2.37 17.80 -2.41
N ILE A 380 1.06 17.66 -2.65
CA ILE A 380 0.09 18.75 -2.52
C ILE A 380 -0.13 19.00 -1.04
N VAL A 381 -0.11 20.29 -0.62
CA VAL A 381 -0.20 20.66 0.80
C VAL A 381 -1.27 21.73 1.02
N ASP A 382 -1.84 21.78 2.24
CA ASP A 382 -2.68 22.88 2.70
C ASP A 382 -1.87 24.11 3.14
N ALA A 383 -2.54 25.11 3.72
CA ALA A 383 -1.90 26.33 4.20
C ALA A 383 -1.02 26.10 5.45
N ALA A 384 -1.25 25.04 6.20
CA ALA A 384 -0.47 24.65 7.38
C ALA A 384 0.74 23.78 7.03
N GLY A 385 0.87 23.37 5.75
CA GLY A 385 1.93 22.48 5.29
C GLY A 385 1.60 20.99 5.42
N ASN A 386 0.37 20.64 5.83
CA ASN A 386 -0.06 19.25 5.90
C ASN A 386 -0.22 18.68 4.48
N ARG A 387 0.25 17.48 4.27
CA ARG A 387 0.25 16.83 2.96
C ARG A 387 -1.11 16.21 2.63
N LEU A 388 -1.47 16.28 1.34
CA LEU A 388 -2.68 15.63 0.82
C LEU A 388 -2.60 14.11 1.02
N THR A 389 -3.73 13.52 1.41
CA THR A 389 -3.90 12.07 1.33
C THR A 389 -3.87 11.62 -0.13
N TYR A 390 -3.06 10.62 -0.46
CA TYR A 390 -2.96 10.08 -1.82
C TYR A 390 -4.33 9.72 -2.39
N ALA A 391 -4.56 10.06 -3.65
CA ALA A 391 -5.79 9.73 -4.35
C ALA A 391 -5.52 9.37 -5.82
N SER A 392 -6.27 8.41 -6.34
CA SER A 392 -6.21 8.02 -7.74
C SER A 392 -7.59 7.65 -8.28
N MET A 393 -7.75 7.71 -9.59
CA MET A 393 -8.95 7.24 -10.27
C MET A 393 -8.65 6.81 -11.69
N THR A 394 -9.54 6.02 -12.29
CA THR A 394 -9.45 5.64 -13.70
C THR A 394 -10.73 6.02 -14.45
N PHE A 395 -10.63 6.22 -15.76
CA PHE A 395 -11.77 6.36 -16.65
C PHE A 395 -11.45 5.77 -18.03
N THR A 396 -12.48 5.52 -18.84
CA THR A 396 -12.35 5.02 -20.22
C THR A 396 -13.00 5.99 -21.19
N THR A 397 -12.28 6.37 -22.24
CA THR A 397 -12.78 7.28 -23.26
C THR A 397 -13.85 6.64 -24.17
N ALA A 398 -14.67 7.48 -24.79
CA ALA A 398 -15.63 7.06 -25.79
C ALA A 398 -14.94 6.51 -27.05
N TRP A 399 -15.64 5.66 -27.78
CA TRP A 399 -15.18 5.22 -29.10
C TRP A 399 -15.18 6.36 -30.12
N SER A 400 -16.12 7.30 -30.03
CA SER A 400 -16.25 8.45 -30.91
C SER A 400 -16.69 9.71 -30.15
N GLN A 401 -16.30 10.88 -30.69
CA GLN A 401 -16.71 12.20 -30.21
C GLN A 401 -17.13 13.05 -31.37
N THR A 402 -18.33 13.65 -31.31
CA THR A 402 -18.85 14.61 -32.29
C THR A 402 -18.53 16.02 -31.81
N TYR A 403 -18.24 16.89 -32.73
CA TYR A 403 -18.02 18.34 -32.51
C TYR A 403 -19.18 19.16 -33.10
N SER A 404 -19.87 19.92 -32.26
CA SER A 404 -20.93 20.85 -32.65
C SER A 404 -20.75 22.15 -31.86
N PRO A 405 -20.34 23.24 -32.51
CA PRO A 405 -19.99 23.36 -33.94
C PRO A 405 -18.73 22.56 -34.31
N ALA A 406 -18.53 22.35 -35.62
CA ALA A 406 -17.32 21.69 -36.15
C ALA A 406 -16.05 22.42 -35.69
N ARG A 407 -15.00 21.65 -35.42
CA ARG A 407 -13.68 22.16 -35.03
C ARG A 407 -12.78 22.28 -36.26
N THR A 408 -11.70 23.05 -36.14
CA THR A 408 -10.71 23.19 -37.21
C THR A 408 -9.47 22.34 -36.92
N LEU A 409 -9.06 21.56 -37.90
CA LEU A 409 -7.73 20.91 -37.88
C LEU A 409 -6.76 21.80 -38.67
N THR A 410 -5.60 22.07 -38.09
CA THR A 410 -4.47 22.68 -38.82
C THR A 410 -3.45 21.60 -39.17
N PHE A 411 -3.10 21.55 -40.44
CA PHE A 411 -2.09 20.66 -41.01
C PHE A 411 -0.81 21.46 -41.26
N ALA A 412 0.33 20.98 -40.82
CA ALA A 412 1.63 21.53 -41.26
C ALA A 412 1.85 21.28 -42.77
N ALA A 413 2.82 21.95 -43.39
CA ALA A 413 3.22 21.61 -44.76
C ALA A 413 3.66 20.12 -44.84
N GLY A 414 3.28 19.43 -45.90
CA GLY A 414 3.60 18.00 -46.05
C GLY A 414 2.54 17.22 -46.82
N THR A 415 2.81 15.93 -47.04
CA THR A 415 1.90 15.01 -47.75
C THR A 415 1.02 14.28 -46.76
N TYR A 416 -0.28 14.28 -46.98
CA TYR A 416 -1.28 13.61 -46.15
C TYR A 416 -2.19 12.74 -47.02
N THR A 417 -2.58 11.58 -46.43
CA THR A 417 -3.53 10.67 -47.07
C THR A 417 -4.79 10.59 -46.24
N GLY A 418 -5.91 10.95 -46.82
CA GLY A 418 -7.26 10.71 -46.28
C GLY A 418 -7.76 9.32 -46.68
N TYR A 419 -8.60 8.71 -45.86
CA TYR A 419 -9.13 7.37 -46.06
C TYR A 419 -10.66 7.34 -45.96
N LYS A 420 -11.32 6.55 -46.81
CA LYS A 420 -12.70 6.13 -46.58
C LYS A 420 -12.69 4.70 -46.08
N PHE A 421 -13.48 4.46 -45.04
CA PHE A 421 -13.59 3.11 -44.44
C PHE A 421 -14.99 2.55 -44.58
N GLY A 422 -15.10 1.24 -44.78
CA GLY A 422 -16.33 0.51 -44.63
C GLY A 422 -16.65 0.17 -43.15
N SER A 423 -17.77 -0.47 -42.91
CA SER A 423 -18.27 -0.77 -41.55
C SER A 423 -17.31 -1.66 -40.72
N THR A 424 -16.52 -2.50 -41.36
CA THR A 424 -15.52 -3.38 -40.71
C THR A 424 -14.11 -2.77 -40.63
N GLY A 425 -13.94 -1.48 -41.05
CA GLY A 425 -12.64 -0.79 -41.07
C GLY A 425 -11.77 -1.09 -42.30
N GLN A 426 -12.28 -1.80 -43.32
CA GLN A 426 -11.58 -1.97 -44.60
C GLN A 426 -11.51 -0.62 -45.33
N ILE A 427 -10.37 -0.38 -46.02
CA ILE A 427 -10.15 0.81 -46.80
C ILE A 427 -10.97 0.69 -48.11
N LEU A 428 -11.90 1.62 -48.33
CA LEU A 428 -12.70 1.71 -49.57
C LEU A 428 -12.07 2.67 -50.58
N ALA A 429 -11.41 3.73 -50.12
CA ALA A 429 -10.74 4.73 -50.96
C ALA A 429 -9.65 5.47 -50.20
N THR A 430 -8.69 5.98 -50.90
CA THR A 430 -7.66 6.90 -50.38
C THR A 430 -7.57 8.16 -51.23
N ARG A 431 -7.15 9.27 -50.59
CA ARG A 431 -6.85 10.53 -51.30
C ARG A 431 -5.60 11.16 -50.69
N ALA A 432 -4.49 11.08 -51.41
CA ALA A 432 -3.26 11.79 -51.05
C ALA A 432 -3.27 13.23 -51.59
N TYR A 433 -2.72 14.16 -50.82
CA TYR A 433 -2.54 15.54 -51.23
C TYR A 433 -1.35 16.17 -50.49
N THR A 434 -0.55 16.96 -51.20
CA THR A 434 0.63 17.63 -50.64
C THR A 434 0.31 19.09 -50.41
N LEU A 435 0.47 19.54 -49.17
CA LEU A 435 0.34 20.94 -48.75
C LEU A 435 1.70 21.64 -48.84
N ALA A 436 1.86 22.63 -49.70
CA ALA A 436 3.08 23.43 -49.78
C ALA A 436 3.27 24.36 -48.56
N ARG A 437 2.20 24.68 -47.85
CA ARG A 437 2.16 25.53 -46.66
C ARG A 437 1.10 25.01 -45.68
N PRO A 438 1.18 25.39 -44.38
CA PRO A 438 0.13 25.03 -43.43
C PRO A 438 -1.26 25.41 -43.89
N SER A 439 -2.24 24.54 -43.69
CA SER A 439 -3.62 24.72 -44.11
C SER A 439 -4.60 24.16 -43.08
N GLY A 440 -5.83 24.72 -43.06
CA GLY A 440 -6.90 24.23 -42.17
C GLY A 440 -7.95 23.40 -42.90
N ALA A 441 -8.57 22.46 -42.17
CA ALA A 441 -9.80 21.79 -42.65
C ALA A 441 -10.75 21.54 -41.47
N PRO A 442 -12.07 21.71 -41.67
CA PRO A 442 -13.05 21.48 -40.61
C PRO A 442 -13.27 20.00 -40.39
N THR A 443 -13.48 19.64 -39.10
CA THR A 443 -13.83 18.28 -38.66
C THR A 443 -15.08 18.32 -37.77
N SER A 444 -16.02 17.42 -38.00
CA SER A 444 -17.22 17.27 -37.17
C SER A 444 -17.13 16.11 -36.19
N LYS A 445 -16.14 15.23 -36.34
CA LYS A 445 -16.06 14.01 -35.56
C LYS A 445 -14.64 13.50 -35.44
N ARG A 446 -14.30 12.98 -34.27
CA ARG A 446 -13.14 12.13 -34.05
C ARG A 446 -13.61 10.75 -33.57
N SER A 447 -13.03 9.67 -34.08
CA SER A 447 -13.44 8.28 -33.75
C SER A 447 -12.25 7.34 -33.81
N GLY A 448 -12.39 6.19 -33.15
CA GLY A 448 -11.66 4.98 -33.52
C GLY A 448 -12.19 4.44 -34.86
N ILE A 449 -11.36 3.67 -35.52
CA ILE A 449 -11.75 2.91 -36.74
C ILE A 449 -11.46 1.43 -36.45
N THR A 450 -12.45 0.56 -36.67
CA THR A 450 -12.35 -0.87 -36.43
C THR A 450 -11.09 -1.46 -37.10
N GLY A 451 -10.30 -2.21 -36.34
CA GLY A 451 -9.03 -2.80 -36.80
C GLY A 451 -7.91 -1.80 -37.07
N ARG A 452 -8.04 -0.53 -36.61
CA ARG A 452 -7.00 0.49 -36.76
C ARG A 452 -6.63 1.09 -35.40
N THR A 453 -5.37 1.42 -35.23
CA THR A 453 -4.87 2.09 -34.03
C THR A 453 -5.00 3.61 -34.13
N GLY A 454 -5.20 4.26 -32.97
CA GLY A 454 -5.22 5.71 -32.82
C GLY A 454 -6.57 6.36 -33.14
N GLY A 455 -6.58 7.69 -33.06
CA GLY A 455 -7.73 8.54 -33.38
C GLY A 455 -7.74 8.93 -34.86
N TRP A 456 -8.94 9.14 -35.37
CA TRP A 456 -9.19 9.53 -36.77
C TRP A 456 -10.19 10.68 -36.80
N TYR A 457 -9.89 11.72 -37.55
CA TYR A 457 -10.75 12.90 -37.76
C TYR A 457 -11.52 12.78 -39.05
N TYR A 458 -12.84 12.98 -39.01
CA TYR A 458 -13.70 13.06 -40.20
C TYR A 458 -13.70 14.48 -40.75
N ILE A 459 -13.20 14.66 -41.96
CA ILE A 459 -13.07 15.96 -42.62
C ILE A 459 -14.37 16.29 -43.33
N THR A 460 -14.92 17.50 -43.10
CA THR A 460 -16.23 17.89 -43.64
C THR A 460 -16.14 18.82 -44.85
N ALA A 461 -14.99 19.47 -45.10
CA ALA A 461 -14.80 20.32 -46.25
C ALA A 461 -13.34 20.31 -46.73
N GLY A 462 -13.07 20.91 -47.89
CA GLY A 462 -11.75 20.95 -48.50
C GLY A 462 -11.39 19.69 -49.28
N VAL A 463 -10.10 19.53 -49.60
CA VAL A 463 -9.60 18.46 -50.48
C VAL A 463 -9.85 17.04 -49.93
N TRP A 464 -10.03 16.89 -48.63
CA TRP A 464 -10.35 15.60 -47.99
C TRP A 464 -11.81 15.53 -47.50
N ALA A 465 -12.72 16.35 -47.97
CA ALA A 465 -14.13 16.26 -47.57
C ALA A 465 -14.65 14.83 -47.72
N GLY A 466 -15.29 14.28 -46.66
CA GLY A 466 -15.81 12.92 -46.64
C GLY A 466 -14.74 11.82 -46.37
N TYR A 467 -13.53 12.19 -46.03
CA TYR A 467 -12.45 11.28 -45.69
C TYR A 467 -12.10 11.37 -44.21
N TRP A 468 -11.56 10.29 -43.70
CA TRP A 468 -10.95 10.19 -42.36
C TRP A 468 -9.46 10.48 -42.46
N MET A 469 -8.95 11.32 -41.57
CA MET A 469 -7.55 11.64 -41.44
C MET A 469 -7.00 11.07 -40.14
N ARG A 470 -5.94 10.26 -40.19
CA ARG A 470 -5.27 9.73 -39.02
C ARG A 470 -4.61 10.85 -38.21
N GLU A 471 -4.83 10.86 -36.91
CA GLU A 471 -4.14 11.75 -35.96
C GLU A 471 -2.62 11.54 -36.02
N ARG A 472 -1.87 12.62 -36.08
CA ARG A 472 -0.42 12.68 -36.00
C ARG A 472 0.07 14.03 -35.53
N THR A 473 1.36 14.12 -35.13
CA THR A 473 1.95 15.38 -34.59
C THR A 473 1.80 16.58 -35.45
N ALA A 474 1.83 16.41 -36.77
CA ALA A 474 1.67 17.49 -37.78
C ALA A 474 0.22 17.97 -38.01
N ILE A 475 -0.76 17.44 -37.23
CA ILE A 475 -2.18 17.81 -37.29
C ILE A 475 -2.59 18.26 -35.90
N THR A 476 -3.07 19.50 -35.76
CA THR A 476 -3.52 20.09 -34.50
C THR A 476 -5.01 20.39 -34.55
N LEU A 477 -5.75 20.05 -33.49
CA LEU A 477 -7.18 20.40 -33.35
C LEU A 477 -7.32 21.71 -32.57
N HIS A 478 -8.14 22.62 -33.12
CA HIS A 478 -8.49 23.93 -32.53
C HIS A 478 -9.98 24.04 -32.26
#